data_2973b4ed6b0dbda18a4987b9b175011d
#
_entry.id   2973b4ed6b0dbda18a4987b9b175011d
#
_cell.length_a   1.000
_cell.length_b   1.000
_cell.length_c   1.000
_cell.angle_alpha   90.00
_cell.angle_beta   90.00
_cell.angle_gamma   90.00
#
_symmetry.space_group_name_H-M   'P 1'
#
loop_
_entity.id
_entity.type
_entity.pdbx_description
1 polymer ?
#
loop_
_entity_poly.entity_id
_entity_poly.type
_entity_poly.pdbx_seq_one_letter_code
_entity_poly.pdbx_strand_id
1 'polypeptide(L)'
;MSEIPKTDQQPEEPNDLDLVHRSQVGDTAAYEELVRRYHGKIYGLVYGMTSNREDAEDLAQEVFVKAWKALGHFREQSGFYTLSLIHI
;
A
#
# COMPACT_ATOMS: atom_id res chain seq x y z
N MET A 1 18.42 14.24 -25.08
CA MET A 1 18.16 14.24 -24.91
C MET A 1 17.47 13.94 -24.34
N SER A 2 17.60 13.85 -23.90
CA SER A 2 17.11 13.65 -23.41
C SER A 2 16.42 13.26 -22.74
N GLU A 3 16.43 13.18 -22.59
CA GLU A 3 15.87 12.94 -22.12
C GLU A 3 15.32 12.46 -21.40
N ILE A 4 15.49 12.35 -21.24
CA ILE A 4 15.04 12.05 -20.68
C ILE A 4 14.53 11.66 -19.86
N PRO A 5 14.69 11.68 -19.60
CA PRO A 5 14.32 11.42 -18.78
C PRO A 5 13.46 10.94 -18.17
N LYS A 6 13.41 10.85 -18.10
CA LYS A 6 12.62 10.52 -17.65
C LYS A 6 12.06 9.58 -17.52
N THR A 7 12.16 9.46 -18.08
CA THR A 7 11.81 8.65 -18.10
C THR A 7 11.91 7.85 -17.43
N ASP A 8 12.36 7.99 -17.28
CA ASP A 8 12.71 7.36 -16.69
C ASP A 8 12.16 7.07 -15.76
N GLN A 9 11.73 7.46 -15.68
CA GLN A 9 11.17 7.27 -14.90
C GLN A 9 10.92 6.17 -14.33
N GLN A 10 11.34 5.85 -14.21
CA GLN A 10 11.21 4.98 -13.52
C GLN A 10 10.60 3.83 -13.96
N PRO A 11 10.94 3.31 -14.95
CA PRO A 11 10.33 2.15 -15.58
C PRO A 11 10.48 0.91 -14.77
N GLU A 12 11.50 0.87 -13.94
CA GLU A 12 11.67 -0.35 -13.19
C GLU A 12 10.89 -0.34 -11.90
N GLU A 13 10.14 0.73 -11.65
CA GLU A 13 9.26 0.74 -10.48
C GLU A 13 7.84 0.39 -10.91
N PRO A 14 7.35 -0.77 -10.50
CA PRO A 14 5.98 -1.14 -10.86
C PRO A 14 4.99 -0.16 -10.28
N ASN A 15 3.88 0.04 -10.98
CA ASN A 15 2.83 0.87 -10.43
C ASN A 15 2.01 0.07 -9.41
N ASP A 16 1.17 0.78 -8.69
CA ASP A 16 0.40 0.16 -7.61
C ASP A 16 -0.49 -0.97 -8.12
N LEU A 17 -1.11 -0.78 -9.28
CA LEU A 17 -2.01 -1.78 -9.81
C LEU A 17 -1.27 -3.08 -10.12
N ASP A 18 -0.09 -2.96 -10.70
CA ASP A 18 0.72 -4.15 -10.97
C ASP A 18 1.06 -4.87 -9.68
N LEU A 19 1.44 -4.12 -8.65
CA LEU A 19 1.76 -4.72 -7.37
C LEU A 19 0.54 -5.38 -6.75
N VAL A 20 -0.63 -4.77 -6.88
CA VAL A 20 -1.86 -5.36 -6.37
C VAL A 20 -2.13 -6.69 -7.07
N HIS A 21 -2.03 -6.72 -8.40
CA HIS A 21 -2.28 -7.95 -9.14
C HIS A 21 -1.33 -9.07 -8.72
N ARG A 22 -0.06 -8.73 -8.55
CA ARG A 22 0.93 -9.72 -8.13
C ARG A 22 0.65 -10.20 -6.71
N SER A 23 0.23 -9.28 -5.85
CA SER A 23 -0.11 -9.66 -4.47
C SER A 23 -1.29 -10.60 -4.44
N GLN A 24 -2.25 -10.40 -5.34
CA GLN A 24 -3.46 -11.23 -5.38
C GLN A 24 -3.15 -12.68 -5.74
N VAL A 25 -2.05 -12.92 -6.42
CA VAL A 25 -1.64 -14.29 -6.74
C VAL A 25 -0.55 -14.80 -5.82
N GLY A 26 -0.33 -14.13 -4.70
CA GLY A 26 0.54 -14.65 -3.66
C GLY A 26 1.95 -14.12 -3.63
N ASP A 27 2.24 -13.08 -4.41
CA ASP A 27 3.59 -12.50 -4.41
C ASP A 27 3.73 -11.58 -3.19
N THR A 28 4.28 -12.13 -2.11
CA THR A 28 4.40 -11.37 -0.88
C THR A 28 5.38 -10.21 -1.02
N ALA A 29 6.40 -10.36 -1.87
CA ALA A 29 7.35 -9.25 -2.06
C ALA A 29 6.64 -8.05 -2.68
N ALA A 30 5.69 -8.29 -3.59
CA ALA A 30 4.91 -7.20 -4.16
C ALA A 30 4.08 -6.51 -3.09
N TYR A 31 3.50 -7.27 -2.20
CA TYR A 31 2.70 -6.67 -1.12
C TYR A 31 3.57 -5.89 -0.17
N GLU A 32 4.76 -6.39 0.14
CA GLU A 32 5.68 -5.65 1.00
C GLU A 32 6.04 -4.31 0.40
N GLU A 33 6.15 -4.24 -0.92
CA GLU A 33 6.42 -2.97 -1.57
C GLU A 33 5.23 -2.02 -1.42
N LEU A 34 4.01 -2.53 -1.54
CA LEU A 34 2.83 -1.71 -1.31
C LEU A 34 2.80 -1.18 0.12
N VAL A 35 3.09 -2.04 1.09
CA VAL A 35 3.13 -1.62 2.48
C VAL A 35 4.15 -0.50 2.66
N ARG A 36 5.34 -0.68 2.08
CA ARG A 36 6.38 0.32 2.21
C ARG A 36 5.97 1.65 1.62
N ARG A 37 5.28 1.62 0.49
CA ARG A 37 4.84 2.86 -0.17
C ARG A 37 3.81 3.62 0.65
N TYR A 38 2.96 2.91 1.37
CA TYR A 38 1.83 3.55 2.04
C TYR A 38 1.94 3.58 3.55
N HIS A 39 2.98 2.96 4.10
CA HIS A 39 3.11 2.90 5.56
C HIS A 39 3.07 4.28 6.20
N GLY A 40 3.79 5.24 5.62
CA GLY A 40 3.83 6.58 6.21
C GLY A 40 2.47 7.25 6.24
N LYS A 41 1.71 7.10 5.14
CA LYS A 41 0.39 7.71 5.08
C LYS A 41 -0.57 7.06 6.06
N ILE A 42 -0.57 5.73 6.11
CA ILE A 42 -1.47 5.02 7.02
C ILE A 42 -1.07 5.29 8.46
N TYR A 43 0.23 5.23 8.75
CA TYR A 43 0.69 5.50 10.10
C TYR A 43 0.31 6.90 10.56
N GLY A 44 0.50 7.89 9.69
CA GLY A 44 0.15 9.27 10.06
C GLY A 44 -1.33 9.41 10.34
N LEU A 45 -2.16 8.75 9.55
CA LEU A 45 -3.59 8.82 9.75
C LEU A 45 -4.02 8.18 11.06
N VAL A 46 -3.54 6.97 11.34
CA VAL A 46 -3.93 6.29 12.56
C VAL A 46 -3.30 6.94 13.79
N TYR A 47 -2.11 7.54 13.63
CA TYR A 47 -1.53 8.27 14.75
C TYR A 47 -2.39 9.46 15.12
N GLY A 48 -2.97 10.14 14.13
CA GLY A 48 -3.90 11.21 14.43
C GLY A 48 -5.12 10.74 15.18
N MET A 49 -5.51 9.47 14.98
CA MET A 49 -6.66 8.91 15.68
C MET A 49 -6.33 8.47 17.10
N THR A 50 -5.13 7.95 17.31
CA THR A 50 -4.78 7.33 18.58
C THR A 50 -3.96 8.26 19.49
N SER A 51 -3.21 9.17 18.91
CA SER A 51 -2.28 10.04 19.62
C SER A 51 -1.27 9.26 20.46
N ASN A 52 -0.97 8.03 20.06
CA ASN A 52 -0.07 7.15 20.79
C ASN A 52 0.73 6.36 19.77
N ARG A 53 2.07 6.46 19.87
CA ARG A 53 2.93 5.86 18.84
C ARG A 53 2.77 4.35 18.78
N GLU A 54 2.76 3.67 19.93
CA GLU A 54 2.69 2.23 19.95
C GLU A 54 1.35 1.74 19.42
N ASP A 55 0.28 2.41 19.82
CA ASP A 55 -1.05 2.05 19.33
C ASP A 55 -1.14 2.30 17.83
N ALA A 56 -0.54 3.40 17.36
CA ALA A 56 -0.58 3.69 15.93
C ALA A 56 0.15 2.64 15.12
N GLU A 57 1.29 2.16 15.62
CA GLU A 57 2.02 1.13 14.90
C GLU A 57 1.24 -0.18 14.86
N ASP A 58 0.64 -0.55 15.96
CA ASP A 58 -0.18 -1.76 16.01
C ASP A 58 -1.36 -1.65 15.08
N LEU A 59 -2.02 -0.49 15.08
CA LEU A 59 -3.17 -0.30 14.23
C LEU A 59 -2.79 -0.28 12.76
N ALA A 60 -1.67 0.35 12.42
CA ALA A 60 -1.22 0.36 11.04
C ALA A 60 -0.92 -1.06 10.56
N GLN A 61 -0.28 -1.87 11.39
CA GLN A 61 -0.03 -3.25 11.03
C GLN A 61 -1.32 -4.02 10.81
N GLU A 62 -2.29 -3.80 11.70
CA GLU A 62 -3.56 -4.47 11.57
C GLU A 62 -4.27 -4.08 10.29
N VAL A 63 -4.21 -2.80 9.92
CA VAL A 63 -4.81 -2.34 8.68
C VAL A 63 -4.20 -3.08 7.49
N PHE A 64 -2.88 -3.21 7.46
CA PHE A 64 -2.24 -3.87 6.33
C PHE A 64 -2.51 -5.36 6.32
N VAL A 65 -2.63 -6.00 7.47
CA VAL A 65 -2.99 -7.42 7.51
C VAL A 65 -4.41 -7.62 6.99
N LYS A 66 -5.33 -6.77 7.39
CA LYS A 66 -6.70 -6.88 6.91
C LYS A 66 -6.80 -6.59 5.42
N ALA A 67 -6.01 -5.62 4.94
CA ALA A 67 -5.98 -5.33 3.51
C ALA A 67 -5.46 -6.54 2.72
N TRP A 68 -4.43 -7.21 3.23
CA TRP A 68 -3.92 -8.40 2.59
C TRP A 68 -5.03 -9.46 2.45
N LYS A 69 -5.76 -9.68 3.51
CA LYS A 69 -6.83 -10.68 3.49
C LYS A 69 -7.96 -10.29 2.56
N ALA A 70 -8.15 -8.99 2.35
CA ALA A 70 -9.23 -8.50 1.51
C ALA A 70 -8.86 -8.42 0.04
N LEU A 71 -7.59 -8.66 -0.31
CA LEU A 71 -7.16 -8.47 -1.70
C LEU A 71 -7.92 -9.34 -2.68
N GLY A 72 -8.36 -10.51 -2.26
CA GLY A 72 -9.10 -11.39 -3.14
C GLY A 72 -10.42 -10.81 -3.59
N HIS A 73 -10.96 -9.86 -2.85
CA HIS A 73 -12.22 -9.21 -3.18
C HIS A 73 -12.01 -7.79 -3.70
N PHE A 74 -10.76 -7.39 -3.92
CA PHE A 74 -10.43 -6.05 -4.31
C PHE A 74 -10.88 -5.77 -5.72
N ARG A 75 -11.47 -4.60 -5.93
CA ARG A 75 -11.85 -4.15 -7.25
C ARG A 75 -10.89 -3.09 -7.73
N GLU A 76 -10.49 -3.21 -8.99
CA GLU A 76 -9.45 -2.35 -9.53
C GLU A 76 -9.86 -0.90 -9.64
N GLN A 77 -11.15 -0.60 -9.58
CA GLN A 77 -11.59 0.79 -9.60
C GLN A 77 -11.09 1.57 -8.41
N SER A 78 -10.83 0.88 -7.30
CA SER A 78 -10.33 1.53 -6.10
C SER A 78 -8.82 1.32 -6.01
N GLY A 79 -8.11 2.30 -5.50
CA GLY A 79 -6.70 2.14 -5.28
C GLY A 79 -6.41 1.36 -4.00
N PHE A 80 -5.17 0.91 -3.87
CA PHE A 80 -4.76 0.18 -2.67
C PHE A 80 -4.93 1.04 -1.42
N TYR A 81 -4.66 2.32 -1.53
CA TYR A 81 -4.83 3.21 -0.38
C TYR A 81 -6.27 3.24 0.07
N THR A 82 -7.21 3.27 -0.89
CA THR A 82 -8.63 3.23 -0.55
C THR A 82 -8.98 1.92 0.13
N LEU A 83 -8.45 0.81 -0.36
CA LEU A 83 -8.68 -0.48 0.29
C LEU A 83 -8.21 -0.45 1.74
N SER A 84 -7.03 0.13 1.98
CA SER A 84 -6.52 0.22 3.34
C SER A 84 -7.42 1.07 4.23
N LEU A 85 -7.95 2.17 3.69
CA LEU A 85 -8.82 3.06 4.47
C LEU A 85 -10.10 2.36 4.91
N ILE A 86 -10.62 1.48 4.07
CA ILE A 86 -11.83 0.76 4.40
C ILE A 86 -11.64 -0.08 5.67
N HIS A 87 -10.41 -0.48 5.95
CA HIS A 87 -10.12 -1.38 7.07
C HIS A 87 -9.57 -0.65 8.29
N ILE A 88 -9.59 0.67 8.30
CA ILE A 88 -9.24 1.42 9.50
C ILE A 88 -10.43 1.45 10.49
#